data_94d3529dc55edbe8ded3764d26f46671
#
_entry.id   94d3529dc55edbe8ded3764d26f46671
#
_cell.length_a   1.000
_cell.length_b   1.000
_cell.length_c   1.000
_cell.angle_alpha   90.00
_cell.angle_beta   90.00
_cell.angle_gamma   90.00
#
_symmetry.space_group_name_H-M   'P 1'
#
loop_
_entity.id
_entity.type
_entity.pdbx_description
1 polymer ?
#
loop_
_entity_poly.entity_id
_entity_poly.type
_entity_poly.pdbx_seq_one_letter_code
_entity_poly.pdbx_strand_id
1 'polypeptide(L)'
;RVCADCPAVQFSDASGAASCKACGEGQYQEQAGQSSCLAHTTCAAGRRVIQEPNATQDRACEDCTAGNFSANANAAACEVCAPSTWNSAPAQASCSACVAGRVNGTQPTSSADHCVACDEGRSQSRDGQTACSPCPAGFVSAAGAPTCRACAIDTYHDEAGQSSCKPCADCGGGAKRKGCGGASEG
;
A
#
# COMPACT_ATOMS: atom_id res chain seq x y z
N ARG A 1 -28.80 3.63 57.27
CA ARG A 1 -28.56 4.26 55.95
C ARG A 1 -28.22 3.13 54.98
N VAL A 2 -29.02 2.95 53.96
CA VAL A 2 -28.72 2.02 52.88
C VAL A 2 -27.80 2.77 51.92
N CYS A 3 -26.59 2.27 51.72
CA CYS A 3 -25.71 2.76 50.67
C CYS A 3 -26.16 2.14 49.35
N ALA A 4 -26.47 2.95 48.36
CA ALA A 4 -26.78 2.48 47.00
C ALA A 4 -25.55 2.62 46.13
N ASP A 5 -25.32 1.62 45.29
CA ASP A 5 -24.27 1.67 44.27
C ASP A 5 -24.59 2.72 43.21
N CYS A 6 -23.57 3.38 42.67
CA CYS A 6 -23.75 4.23 41.50
C CYS A 6 -24.24 3.42 40.31
N PRO A 7 -25.26 3.86 39.57
CA PRO A 7 -25.69 3.17 38.38
C PRO A 7 -24.59 3.19 37.27
N ALA A 8 -24.76 2.37 36.25
CA ALA A 8 -23.93 2.48 35.03
C ALA A 8 -23.87 3.93 34.53
N VAL A 9 -22.85 4.30 33.81
CA VAL A 9 -22.49 5.65 33.34
C VAL A 9 -22.08 6.63 34.45
N GLN A 10 -22.03 6.17 35.70
CA GLN A 10 -21.65 6.97 36.87
C GLN A 10 -20.66 6.19 37.75
N PHE A 11 -19.90 6.92 38.55
CA PHE A 11 -18.96 6.35 39.50
C PHE A 11 -18.90 7.16 40.81
N SER A 12 -18.30 6.59 41.85
CA SER A 12 -17.98 7.31 43.08
C SER A 12 -16.55 6.98 43.49
N ASP A 13 -15.70 7.99 43.52
CA ASP A 13 -14.28 7.89 43.91
C ASP A 13 -14.05 7.90 45.44
N ALA A 14 -15.11 8.01 46.22
CA ALA A 14 -15.04 8.02 47.66
C ALA A 14 -16.08 7.07 48.30
N SER A 15 -15.64 6.26 49.26
CA SER A 15 -16.52 5.43 50.05
C SER A 15 -17.48 6.29 50.88
N GLY A 16 -18.78 5.99 50.78
CA GLY A 16 -19.82 6.74 51.50
C GLY A 16 -20.15 8.11 50.92
N ALA A 17 -19.77 8.38 49.69
CA ALA A 17 -20.16 9.62 49.01
C ALA A 17 -21.68 9.76 48.95
N ALA A 18 -22.16 10.99 49.04
CA ALA A 18 -23.59 11.29 48.99
C ALA A 18 -24.18 11.33 47.59
N SER A 19 -23.34 11.35 46.56
CA SER A 19 -23.76 11.43 45.15
C SER A 19 -22.73 10.73 44.21
N CYS A 20 -23.24 10.26 43.08
CA CYS A 20 -22.42 9.73 42.01
C CYS A 20 -22.02 10.83 41.03
N LYS A 21 -20.85 10.64 40.38
CA LYS A 21 -20.33 11.51 39.34
C LYS A 21 -20.57 10.86 37.98
N ALA A 22 -21.01 11.61 36.99
CA ALA A 22 -21.14 11.12 35.62
C ALA A 22 -19.77 10.92 34.98
N CYS A 23 -19.64 9.93 34.08
CA CYS A 23 -18.46 9.76 33.22
C CYS A 23 -18.30 10.99 32.33
N GLY A 24 -17.05 11.41 32.12
CA GLY A 24 -16.73 12.51 31.23
C GLY A 24 -16.84 12.09 29.75
N GLU A 25 -16.68 13.07 28.87
CA GLU A 25 -16.58 12.82 27.45
C GLU A 25 -15.40 11.88 27.14
N GLY A 26 -15.58 10.92 26.23
CA GLY A 26 -14.56 9.93 25.90
C GLY A 26 -14.43 8.78 26.90
N GLN A 27 -15.35 8.67 27.87
CA GLN A 27 -15.35 7.63 28.89
C GLN A 27 -16.68 6.88 28.95
N TYR A 28 -16.63 5.66 29.46
CA TYR A 28 -17.81 4.82 29.69
C TYR A 28 -17.75 4.08 31.03
N GLN A 29 -18.87 3.59 31.48
CA GLN A 29 -18.98 2.64 32.59
C GLN A 29 -20.21 1.76 32.40
N GLU A 30 -19.97 0.47 32.15
CA GLU A 30 -21.03 -0.52 31.90
C GLU A 30 -21.64 -1.08 33.21
N GLN A 31 -20.87 -1.08 34.30
CA GLN A 31 -21.24 -1.72 35.56
C GLN A 31 -21.59 -0.69 36.63
N ALA A 32 -22.56 -1.03 37.47
CA ALA A 32 -22.86 -0.29 38.68
C ALA A 32 -21.77 -0.48 39.76
N GLY A 33 -21.69 0.47 40.70
CA GLY A 33 -20.83 0.38 41.87
C GLY A 33 -19.35 0.59 41.61
N GLN A 34 -18.99 1.16 40.48
CA GLN A 34 -17.58 1.40 40.10
C GLN A 34 -17.02 2.69 40.71
N SER A 35 -15.71 2.70 40.94
CA SER A 35 -14.97 3.85 41.48
C SER A 35 -14.39 4.80 40.44
N SER A 36 -14.45 4.44 39.16
CA SER A 36 -13.95 5.26 38.04
C SER A 36 -14.63 4.87 36.73
N CYS A 37 -14.57 5.76 35.74
CA CYS A 37 -14.93 5.47 34.37
C CYS A 37 -13.68 5.00 33.57
N LEU A 38 -13.92 4.23 32.53
CA LEU A 38 -12.93 3.74 31.59
C LEU A 38 -12.88 4.64 30.36
N ALA A 39 -11.70 4.89 29.83
CA ALA A 39 -11.55 5.61 28.56
C ALA A 39 -11.97 4.71 27.39
N HIS A 40 -12.61 5.28 26.37
CA HIS A 40 -12.92 4.56 25.15
C HIS A 40 -11.64 4.11 24.43
N THR A 41 -11.66 2.86 23.96
CA THR A 41 -10.60 2.31 23.12
C THR A 41 -10.45 3.13 21.82
N THR A 42 -9.21 3.39 21.43
CA THR A 42 -8.89 3.97 20.12
C THR A 42 -8.49 2.84 19.18
N CYS A 43 -9.21 2.71 18.06
CA CYS A 43 -8.79 1.81 16.98
C CYS A 43 -7.57 2.45 16.29
N ALA A 44 -6.41 1.80 16.37
CA ALA A 44 -5.21 2.27 15.69
C ALA A 44 -5.37 2.22 14.16
N ALA A 45 -4.49 2.93 13.44
CA ALA A 45 -4.35 2.75 11.99
C ALA A 45 -4.14 1.25 11.67
N GLY A 46 -4.69 0.80 10.55
CA GLY A 46 -4.78 -0.63 10.19
C GLY A 46 -6.04 -1.33 10.70
N ARG A 47 -6.85 -0.65 11.48
CA ARG A 47 -8.10 -1.19 12.05
C ARG A 47 -9.30 -0.30 11.71
N ARG A 48 -10.49 -0.90 11.65
CA ARG A 48 -11.75 -0.17 11.50
C ARG A 48 -12.59 -0.27 12.76
N VAL A 49 -13.48 0.69 12.94
CA VAL A 49 -14.51 0.66 13.98
C VAL A 49 -15.65 -0.23 13.49
N ILE A 50 -16.00 -1.24 14.29
CA ILE A 50 -17.18 -2.10 14.04
C ILE A 50 -18.32 -1.77 15.00
N GLN A 51 -18.04 -1.04 16.07
CA GLN A 51 -19.01 -0.56 17.02
C GLN A 51 -18.56 0.77 17.59
N GLU A 52 -19.38 1.80 17.41
CA GLU A 52 -19.14 3.10 18.01
C GLU A 52 -19.34 3.05 19.53
N PRO A 53 -18.52 3.78 20.30
CA PRO A 53 -18.61 3.83 21.74
C PRO A 53 -19.81 4.66 22.20
N ASN A 54 -20.31 4.35 23.38
CA ASN A 54 -21.31 5.17 24.05
C ASN A 54 -21.06 5.16 25.58
N ALA A 55 -21.91 5.81 26.36
CA ALA A 55 -21.70 5.94 27.79
C ALA A 55 -21.63 4.63 28.59
N THR A 56 -22.16 3.52 28.03
CA THR A 56 -22.16 2.18 28.68
C THR A 56 -21.31 1.17 27.96
N GLN A 57 -20.69 1.50 26.82
CA GLN A 57 -20.06 0.51 25.96
C GLN A 57 -18.81 1.08 25.29
N ASP A 58 -17.75 0.30 25.28
CA ASP A 58 -16.49 0.66 24.60
C ASP A 58 -16.59 0.55 23.09
N ARG A 59 -15.64 1.17 22.40
CA ARG A 59 -15.44 0.99 20.96
C ARG A 59 -14.88 -0.40 20.68
N ALA A 60 -15.46 -1.07 19.68
CA ALA A 60 -14.92 -2.31 19.16
C ALA A 60 -14.20 -2.08 17.83
N CYS A 61 -13.04 -2.69 17.69
CA CYS A 61 -12.17 -2.57 16.52
C CYS A 61 -11.96 -3.92 15.85
N GLU A 62 -11.84 -3.89 14.54
CA GLU A 62 -11.49 -5.06 13.72
C GLU A 62 -10.31 -4.73 12.81
N ASP A 63 -9.40 -5.68 12.62
CA ASP A 63 -8.25 -5.51 11.75
C ASP A 63 -8.67 -5.48 10.28
N CYS A 64 -8.10 -4.58 9.50
CA CYS A 64 -8.21 -4.64 8.04
C CYS A 64 -7.56 -5.92 7.54
N THR A 65 -8.24 -6.66 6.67
CA THR A 65 -7.72 -7.89 6.05
C THR A 65 -6.62 -7.54 5.04
N ALA A 66 -5.78 -8.53 4.70
CA ALA A 66 -4.78 -8.38 3.63
C ALA A 66 -5.42 -7.84 2.33
N GLY A 67 -4.73 -6.97 1.62
CA GLY A 67 -5.24 -6.23 0.47
C GLY A 67 -6.03 -4.97 0.83
N ASN A 68 -6.28 -4.72 2.13
CA ASN A 68 -6.96 -3.53 2.63
C ASN A 68 -6.14 -2.86 3.74
N PHE A 69 -6.33 -1.57 3.92
CA PHE A 69 -5.62 -0.78 4.92
C PHE A 69 -6.53 0.29 5.54
N SER A 70 -6.07 0.90 6.61
CA SER A 70 -6.67 2.09 7.18
C SER A 70 -5.57 3.03 7.67
N ALA A 71 -5.43 4.19 7.04
CA ALA A 71 -4.38 5.15 7.37
C ALA A 71 -4.63 5.90 8.68
N ASN A 72 -5.88 6.02 9.09
CA ASN A 72 -6.27 6.84 10.24
C ASN A 72 -6.75 5.98 11.41
N ALA A 73 -6.51 6.48 12.61
CA ALA A 73 -7.15 5.93 13.80
C ALA A 73 -8.67 6.15 13.75
N ASN A 74 -9.43 5.22 14.33
CA ASN A 74 -10.88 5.23 14.38
C ASN A 74 -11.56 5.33 13.00
N ALA A 75 -10.95 4.77 11.96
CA ALA A 75 -11.55 4.71 10.65
C ALA A 75 -12.84 3.88 10.67
N ALA A 76 -13.89 4.36 9.99
CA ALA A 76 -15.17 3.65 9.88
C ALA A 76 -15.10 2.43 8.95
N ALA A 77 -14.15 2.41 8.01
CA ALA A 77 -13.95 1.33 7.04
C ALA A 77 -12.47 1.17 6.70
N CYS A 78 -12.12 -0.03 6.21
CA CYS A 78 -10.85 -0.26 5.55
C CYS A 78 -10.95 0.13 4.08
N GLU A 79 -9.90 0.72 3.55
CA GLU A 79 -9.73 1.06 2.15
C GLU A 79 -8.98 -0.06 1.42
N VAL A 80 -9.33 -0.30 0.18
CA VAL A 80 -8.67 -1.29 -0.68
C VAL A 80 -7.35 -0.71 -1.20
N CYS A 81 -6.28 -1.51 -1.25
CA CYS A 81 -5.02 -1.09 -1.86
C CYS A 81 -5.24 -0.64 -3.30
N ALA A 82 -4.62 0.48 -3.70
CA ALA A 82 -4.68 0.98 -5.07
C ALA A 82 -4.00 0.00 -6.06
N PRO A 83 -4.32 0.05 -7.36
CA PRO A 83 -3.59 -0.71 -8.38
C PRO A 83 -2.08 -0.53 -8.24
N SER A 84 -1.32 -1.58 -8.49
CA SER A 84 0.14 -1.65 -8.29
C SER A 84 0.62 -1.40 -6.86
N THR A 85 -0.29 -1.54 -5.89
CA THR A 85 0.06 -1.59 -4.46
C THR A 85 -0.53 -2.84 -3.81
N TRP A 86 0.03 -3.28 -2.69
CA TRP A 86 -0.35 -4.51 -2.01
C TRP A 86 -0.03 -4.46 -0.51
N ASN A 87 -0.68 -5.29 0.27
CA ASN A 87 -0.20 -5.72 1.59
C ASN A 87 -0.59 -7.17 1.85
N SER A 88 0.27 -7.93 2.50
CA SER A 88 0.09 -9.36 2.74
C SER A 88 -0.36 -9.69 4.17
N ALA A 89 -0.37 -8.71 5.06
CA ALA A 89 -0.72 -8.91 6.47
C ALA A 89 -1.99 -8.12 6.84
N PRO A 90 -2.78 -8.59 7.81
CA PRO A 90 -3.86 -7.79 8.37
C PRO A 90 -3.32 -6.60 9.18
N ALA A 91 -4.20 -5.70 9.55
CA ALA A 91 -3.93 -4.53 10.39
C ALA A 91 -2.86 -3.57 9.81
N GLN A 92 -2.77 -3.45 8.49
CA GLN A 92 -1.83 -2.53 7.85
C GLN A 92 -2.39 -1.12 7.74
N ALA A 93 -1.54 -0.11 8.03
CA ALA A 93 -1.87 1.30 7.89
C ALA A 93 -1.68 1.84 6.47
N SER A 94 -1.01 1.09 5.60
CA SER A 94 -0.73 1.46 4.21
C SER A 94 -0.45 0.22 3.35
N CYS A 95 -0.44 0.42 2.04
CA CYS A 95 -0.03 -0.60 1.08
C CYS A 95 1.38 -0.30 0.55
N SER A 96 2.12 -1.36 0.22
CA SER A 96 3.44 -1.29 -0.43
C SER A 96 3.27 -1.22 -1.94
N ALA A 97 4.10 -0.45 -2.63
CA ALA A 97 4.08 -0.35 -4.08
C ALA A 97 4.85 -1.51 -4.75
N CYS A 98 4.43 -1.92 -5.95
CA CYS A 98 5.27 -2.73 -6.82
C CYS A 98 6.53 -1.93 -7.17
N VAL A 99 7.70 -2.56 -7.03
CA VAL A 99 8.99 -1.91 -7.30
C VAL A 99 9.19 -1.66 -8.80
N ALA A 100 10.07 -0.72 -9.14
CA ALA A 100 10.46 -0.42 -10.51
C ALA A 100 10.80 -1.70 -11.29
N GLY A 101 10.44 -1.74 -12.57
CA GLY A 101 10.51 -2.94 -13.41
C GLY A 101 9.35 -3.92 -13.24
N ARG A 102 8.44 -3.66 -12.30
CA ARG A 102 7.24 -4.49 -12.06
C ARG A 102 5.98 -3.64 -11.99
N VAL A 103 4.88 -4.20 -12.43
CA VAL A 103 3.56 -3.55 -12.49
C VAL A 103 2.45 -4.52 -12.10
N ASN A 104 1.32 -3.97 -11.65
CA ASN A 104 0.06 -4.68 -11.56
C ASN A 104 -1.06 -3.77 -12.03
N GLY A 105 -1.55 -4.01 -13.25
CA GLY A 105 -2.43 -3.09 -13.97
C GLY A 105 -3.86 -2.99 -13.47
N THR A 106 -4.40 -3.96 -12.75
CA THR A 106 -5.86 -4.11 -12.71
C THR A 106 -6.49 -4.44 -11.37
N GLN A 107 -5.77 -4.91 -10.37
CA GLN A 107 -6.41 -5.33 -9.12
C GLN A 107 -5.61 -4.95 -7.87
N PRO A 108 -6.30 -4.52 -6.82
CA PRO A 108 -5.71 -4.48 -5.49
C PRO A 108 -5.36 -5.90 -5.06
N THR A 109 -4.21 -6.10 -4.44
CA THR A 109 -3.75 -7.43 -4.11
C THR A 109 -3.26 -7.57 -2.68
N SER A 110 -3.43 -8.78 -2.16
CA SER A 110 -2.93 -9.19 -0.86
C SER A 110 -1.51 -9.77 -0.92
N SER A 111 -0.81 -9.75 -2.09
CA SER A 111 0.52 -10.33 -2.25
C SER A 111 1.37 -9.55 -3.26
N ALA A 112 2.68 -9.48 -2.98
CA ALA A 112 3.69 -8.96 -3.91
C ALA A 112 3.81 -9.81 -5.19
N ASP A 113 3.36 -11.06 -5.17
CA ASP A 113 3.43 -11.97 -6.33
C ASP A 113 2.62 -11.49 -7.53
N HIS A 114 1.64 -10.61 -7.29
CA HIS A 114 0.87 -9.97 -8.35
C HIS A 114 1.62 -8.81 -9.04
N CYS A 115 2.78 -8.41 -8.54
CA CYS A 115 3.67 -7.49 -9.23
C CYS A 115 4.41 -8.23 -10.35
N VAL A 116 3.87 -8.18 -11.56
CA VAL A 116 4.41 -8.85 -12.73
C VAL A 116 5.58 -8.03 -13.29
N ALA A 117 6.66 -8.72 -13.65
CA ALA A 117 7.80 -8.09 -14.32
C ALA A 117 7.38 -7.50 -15.68
N CYS A 118 7.92 -6.35 -16.05
CA CYS A 118 7.80 -5.85 -17.41
C CYS A 118 8.37 -6.89 -18.39
N ASP A 119 7.70 -7.08 -19.52
CA ASP A 119 8.22 -7.91 -20.60
C ASP A 119 9.56 -7.36 -21.13
N GLU A 120 10.31 -8.22 -21.81
CA GLU A 120 11.49 -7.78 -22.56
C GLU A 120 11.13 -6.66 -23.54
N GLY A 121 12.04 -5.72 -23.74
CA GLY A 121 11.81 -4.53 -24.56
C GLY A 121 10.94 -3.46 -23.89
N ARG A 122 10.52 -3.67 -22.64
CA ARG A 122 9.74 -2.71 -21.87
C ARG A 122 10.40 -2.41 -20.52
N SER A 123 10.15 -1.23 -19.98
CA SER A 123 10.67 -0.83 -18.67
C SER A 123 9.68 0.02 -17.90
N GLN A 124 9.89 0.09 -16.59
CA GLN A 124 9.18 1.00 -15.70
C GLN A 124 10.12 1.48 -14.60
N SER A 125 10.41 2.79 -14.57
CA SER A 125 11.43 3.35 -13.70
C SER A 125 10.93 3.82 -12.33
N ARG A 126 9.62 3.79 -12.07
CA ARG A 126 9.02 4.25 -10.82
C ARG A 126 8.22 3.15 -10.15
N ASP A 127 8.21 3.15 -8.83
CA ASP A 127 7.35 2.25 -8.06
C ASP A 127 5.86 2.59 -8.24
N GLY A 128 5.00 1.59 -8.04
CA GLY A 128 3.55 1.76 -8.02
C GLY A 128 2.89 2.09 -9.35
N GLN A 129 3.58 1.88 -10.47
CA GLN A 129 3.01 2.12 -11.80
C GLN A 129 2.24 0.91 -12.32
N THR A 130 1.19 1.15 -13.10
CA THR A 130 0.27 0.12 -13.60
C THR A 130 0.61 -0.40 -14.98
N ALA A 131 1.57 0.20 -15.68
CA ALA A 131 1.99 -0.19 -17.02
C ALA A 131 3.49 -0.02 -17.26
N CYS A 132 4.04 -0.88 -18.11
CA CYS A 132 5.40 -0.78 -18.62
C CYS A 132 5.41 -0.05 -19.95
N SER A 133 6.38 0.85 -20.15
CA SER A 133 6.60 1.60 -21.39
C SER A 133 7.56 0.85 -22.31
N PRO A 134 7.33 0.83 -23.62
CA PRO A 134 8.29 0.26 -24.57
C PRO A 134 9.58 1.08 -24.60
N CYS A 135 10.72 0.42 -24.71
CA CYS A 135 11.99 1.08 -24.95
C CYS A 135 11.97 1.79 -26.31
N PRO A 136 12.47 3.02 -26.43
CA PRO A 136 12.57 3.72 -27.72
C PRO A 136 13.57 3.01 -28.63
N ALA A 137 13.52 3.33 -29.95
CA ALA A 137 14.52 2.86 -30.91
C ALA A 137 15.93 3.18 -30.40
N GLY A 138 16.88 2.28 -30.64
CA GLY A 138 18.24 2.34 -30.13
C GLY A 138 18.44 1.87 -28.68
N PHE A 139 17.33 1.46 -28.01
CA PHE A 139 17.37 0.97 -26.64
C PHE A 139 16.66 -0.37 -26.51
N VAL A 140 17.14 -1.19 -25.60
CA VAL A 140 16.61 -2.54 -25.30
C VAL A 140 16.50 -2.75 -23.80
N SER A 141 15.71 -3.73 -23.38
CA SER A 141 15.65 -4.14 -21.97
C SER A 141 15.39 -5.64 -21.84
N ALA A 142 15.91 -6.22 -20.77
CA ALA A 142 15.52 -7.55 -20.31
C ALA A 142 14.19 -7.48 -19.55
N ALA A 143 13.57 -8.62 -19.34
CA ALA A 143 12.37 -8.71 -18.50
C ALA A 143 12.63 -8.15 -17.09
N GLY A 144 11.69 -7.39 -16.57
CA GLY A 144 11.77 -6.78 -15.25
C GLY A 144 12.76 -5.63 -15.12
N ALA A 145 13.30 -5.11 -16.22
CA ALA A 145 14.25 -3.99 -16.17
C ALA A 145 13.55 -2.68 -15.76
N PRO A 146 14.11 -1.93 -14.81
CA PRO A 146 13.57 -0.61 -14.46
C PRO A 146 13.83 0.45 -15.54
N THR A 147 14.88 0.29 -16.36
CA THR A 147 15.26 1.24 -17.40
C THR A 147 15.70 0.53 -18.67
N CYS A 148 15.54 1.20 -19.80
CA CYS A 148 16.10 0.74 -21.08
C CYS A 148 17.59 1.05 -21.16
N ARG A 149 18.35 0.17 -21.81
CA ARG A 149 19.79 0.29 -22.05
C ARG A 149 20.03 0.56 -23.53
N ALA A 150 20.91 1.50 -23.86
CA ALA A 150 21.31 1.80 -25.23
C ALA A 150 21.99 0.58 -25.90
N CYS A 151 21.78 0.42 -27.18
CA CYS A 151 22.51 -0.55 -27.98
C CYS A 151 24.03 -0.26 -27.90
N ALA A 152 24.85 -1.31 -27.84
CA ALA A 152 26.28 -1.19 -27.81
C ALA A 152 26.83 -0.65 -29.17
N ILE A 153 28.08 -0.24 -29.16
CA ILE A 153 28.80 0.15 -30.38
C ILE A 153 28.68 -0.97 -31.42
N ASP A 154 28.50 -0.61 -32.68
CA ASP A 154 28.31 -1.53 -33.82
C ASP A 154 27.04 -2.35 -33.76
N THR A 155 26.06 -1.95 -32.93
CA THR A 155 24.74 -2.55 -32.90
C THR A 155 23.65 -1.48 -32.93
N TYR A 156 22.46 -1.82 -33.45
CA TYR A 156 21.36 -0.89 -33.56
C TYR A 156 20.01 -1.58 -33.37
N HIS A 157 18.99 -0.78 -33.14
CA HIS A 157 17.59 -1.18 -33.29
C HIS A 157 16.75 0.03 -33.72
N ASP A 158 16.06 -0.11 -34.83
CA ASP A 158 15.27 0.95 -35.49
C ASP A 158 13.82 1.01 -35.02
N GLU A 159 13.36 0.01 -34.26
CA GLU A 159 12.01 -0.06 -33.72
C GLU A 159 11.99 0.05 -32.19
N ALA A 160 10.86 0.50 -31.64
CA ALA A 160 10.64 0.52 -30.20
C ALA A 160 10.21 -0.86 -29.68
N GLY A 161 10.46 -1.12 -28.38
CA GLY A 161 9.96 -2.30 -27.68
C GLY A 161 10.78 -3.57 -27.92
N GLN A 162 12.03 -3.46 -28.31
CA GLN A 162 12.88 -4.62 -28.61
C GLN A 162 13.74 -5.03 -27.42
N SER A 163 14.02 -6.35 -27.33
CA SER A 163 14.80 -6.95 -26.25
C SER A 163 16.30 -7.09 -26.57
N SER A 164 16.66 -7.03 -27.86
CA SER A 164 18.04 -7.21 -28.34
C SER A 164 18.37 -6.26 -29.49
N CYS A 165 19.63 -5.86 -29.58
CA CYS A 165 20.12 -5.05 -30.69
C CYS A 165 20.62 -5.93 -31.82
N LYS A 166 20.46 -5.49 -33.07
CA LYS A 166 20.96 -6.13 -34.29
C LYS A 166 22.40 -5.66 -34.54
N PRO A 167 23.28 -6.53 -35.07
CA PRO A 167 24.60 -6.10 -35.49
C PRO A 167 24.51 -5.18 -36.70
N CYS A 168 25.38 -4.19 -36.79
CA CYS A 168 25.56 -3.38 -37.98
C CYS A 168 26.11 -4.22 -39.14
N ALA A 169 25.56 -4.03 -40.34
CA ALA A 169 26.01 -4.77 -41.51
C ALA A 169 27.49 -4.43 -41.85
N ASP A 170 28.26 -5.46 -42.16
CA ASP A 170 29.62 -5.33 -42.64
C ASP A 170 29.64 -4.91 -44.10
N CYS A 171 30.42 -3.88 -44.42
CA CYS A 171 30.64 -3.42 -45.80
C CYS A 171 31.77 -4.17 -46.53
N GLY A 172 32.30 -5.25 -45.92
CA GLY A 172 33.50 -5.95 -46.39
C GLY A 172 34.81 -5.36 -45.82
N GLY A 173 35.85 -6.23 -45.69
CA GLY A 173 37.14 -5.80 -45.14
C GLY A 173 37.14 -5.30 -43.69
N GLY A 174 36.11 -5.67 -42.91
CA GLY A 174 35.96 -5.23 -41.50
C GLY A 174 35.41 -3.82 -41.32
N ALA A 175 34.98 -3.15 -42.40
CA ALA A 175 34.33 -1.84 -42.31
C ALA A 175 32.83 -1.99 -41.98
N LYS A 176 32.30 -1.13 -41.12
CA LYS A 176 30.86 -0.98 -40.80
C LYS A 176 30.23 0.13 -41.60
N ARG A 177 28.91 0.07 -41.82
CA ARG A 177 28.17 1.19 -42.40
C ARG A 177 28.39 2.47 -41.59
N LYS A 178 28.68 3.56 -42.26
CA LYS A 178 28.84 4.87 -41.63
C LYS A 178 27.50 5.33 -41.06
N GLY A 179 27.48 5.68 -39.78
CA GLY A 179 26.28 6.13 -39.10
C GLY A 179 25.46 5.01 -38.44
N CYS A 180 25.89 3.74 -38.54
CA CYS A 180 25.25 2.66 -37.81
C CYS A 180 25.52 2.75 -36.32
N GLY A 181 24.45 2.59 -35.53
CA GLY A 181 24.47 2.59 -34.08
C GLY A 181 23.18 3.16 -33.48
N GLY A 182 22.86 2.73 -32.28
CA GLY A 182 21.65 3.22 -31.58
C GLY A 182 20.36 2.91 -32.36
N ALA A 183 19.71 3.95 -32.86
CA ALA A 183 18.42 3.83 -33.57
C ALA A 183 18.56 3.69 -35.10
N SER A 184 19.76 3.58 -35.66
CA SER A 184 19.99 3.57 -37.11
C SER A 184 20.87 2.42 -37.57
N GLU A 185 20.50 1.82 -38.71
CA GLU A 185 21.32 0.83 -39.42
C GLU A 185 22.54 1.48 -40.13
N GLY A 186 22.52 2.78 -40.40
CA GLY A 186 23.52 3.54 -41.14
C GLY A 186 23.14 3.79 -42.59
#